data_8c123b8a9e6eaf723749e3fc5a65ffe7
#
_entry.id   8c123b8a9e6eaf723749e3fc5a65ffe7
#
_cell.length_a   1.000
_cell.length_b   1.000
_cell.length_c   1.000
_cell.angle_alpha   90.00
_cell.angle_beta   90.00
_cell.angle_gamma   90.00
#
_symmetry.space_group_name_H-M   'P 1'
#
loop_
_entity.id
_entity.type
_entity.pdbx_description
1 polymer ?
#
loop_
_entity_poly.entity_id
_entity_poly.type
_entity_poly.pdbx_seq_one_letter_code
_entity_poly.pdbx_strand_id
1 'polypeptide(L)'
;MRIDVELAQFLISPVMIIIGTRNAANDPEIGRGVGARMTHDAEGIEVVFSAWQWPGVVDNLRDNGRMAVTFARPSDYVSYQLKGRSTLRAAHARDVEHSRHYMAGMNAVLTQLGLTTELIAPWLTNRDLRVAILKVEEIYVQTPGPRAGTAAGTGA
;
A
#
# COMPACT_ATOMS: atom_id res chain seq x y z
N MET A 1 -12.12 8.19 -8.45
CA MET A 1 -11.49 9.51 -8.03
C MET A 1 -10.11 9.57 -8.64
N ARG A 2 -9.82 10.63 -9.37
CA ARG A 2 -8.51 10.78 -10.01
C ARG A 2 -7.46 11.24 -9.01
N ILE A 3 -6.32 10.54 -9.00
CA ILE A 3 -5.19 10.87 -8.15
C ILE A 3 -4.32 11.90 -8.90
N ASP A 4 -3.99 13.02 -8.25
CA ASP A 4 -3.13 14.03 -8.85
C ASP A 4 -1.68 13.54 -8.99
N VAL A 5 -0.90 14.24 -9.81
CA VAL A 5 0.47 13.83 -10.17
C VAL A 5 1.41 13.83 -8.95
N GLU A 6 1.27 14.82 -8.07
CA GLU A 6 2.15 14.94 -6.90
C GLU A 6 1.90 13.79 -5.92
N LEU A 7 0.63 13.51 -5.62
CA LEU A 7 0.26 12.37 -4.78
C LEU A 7 0.68 11.05 -5.44
N ALA A 8 0.46 10.88 -6.74
CA ALA A 8 0.88 9.68 -7.46
C ALA A 8 2.39 9.43 -7.32
N GLN A 9 3.21 10.46 -7.47
CA GLN A 9 4.66 10.36 -7.27
C GLN A 9 5.03 9.94 -5.85
N PHE A 10 4.33 10.47 -4.85
CA PHE A 10 4.52 10.06 -3.46
C PHE A 10 4.19 8.58 -3.25
N LEU A 11 3.03 8.12 -3.77
CA LEU A 11 2.53 6.75 -3.57
C LEU A 11 3.45 5.67 -4.17
N ILE A 12 4.16 5.97 -5.25
CA ILE A 12 5.09 5.04 -5.91
C ILE A 12 6.55 5.21 -5.48
N SER A 13 6.83 6.17 -4.61
CA SER A 13 8.17 6.37 -4.03
C SER A 13 8.46 5.32 -2.95
N PRO A 14 9.71 5.25 -2.40
CA PRO A 14 10.02 4.34 -1.29
C PRO A 14 9.32 4.76 0.00
N VAL A 15 8.06 4.41 0.13
CA VAL A 15 7.21 4.61 1.31
C VAL A 15 6.71 3.28 1.84
N MET A 16 6.41 3.22 3.14
CA MET A 16 5.80 2.06 3.77
C MET A 16 4.37 1.91 3.24
N ILE A 17 3.97 0.68 2.92
CA ILE A 17 2.62 0.36 2.42
C ILE A 17 1.94 -0.55 3.42
N ILE A 18 0.89 -0.06 4.06
CA ILE A 18 0.13 -0.79 5.08
C ILE A 18 -1.28 -1.03 4.54
N ILE A 19 -1.66 -2.30 4.44
CA ILE A 19 -2.95 -2.73 3.93
C ILE A 19 -3.87 -3.02 5.12
N GLY A 20 -5.07 -2.43 5.13
CA GLY A 20 -6.14 -2.73 6.07
C GLY A 20 -7.33 -3.33 5.35
N THR A 21 -7.81 -4.45 5.85
CA THR A 21 -9.03 -5.12 5.39
C THR A 21 -9.89 -5.53 6.58
N ARG A 22 -11.08 -6.01 6.34
CA ARG A 22 -11.97 -6.55 7.37
C ARG A 22 -12.76 -7.74 6.84
N ASN A 23 -13.15 -8.62 7.74
CA ASN A 23 -14.11 -9.69 7.40
C ASN A 23 -15.58 -9.22 7.54
N ALA A 24 -16.53 -10.12 7.31
CA ALA A 24 -17.96 -9.84 7.42
C ALA A 24 -18.39 -9.44 8.84
N ALA A 25 -17.66 -9.88 9.87
CA ALA A 25 -17.91 -9.53 11.27
C ALA A 25 -17.25 -8.20 11.69
N ASN A 26 -16.62 -7.48 10.75
CA ASN A 26 -15.84 -6.26 10.99
C ASN A 26 -14.53 -6.46 11.78
N ASP A 27 -14.04 -7.70 11.88
CA ASP A 27 -12.72 -7.92 12.46
C ASP A 27 -11.65 -7.43 11.48
N PRO A 28 -10.73 -6.56 11.92
CA PRO A 28 -9.69 -6.01 11.06
C PRO A 28 -8.55 -7.01 10.84
N GLU A 29 -7.99 -6.95 9.65
CA GLU A 29 -6.75 -7.65 9.28
C GLU A 29 -5.80 -6.65 8.65
N ILE A 30 -4.54 -6.69 9.06
CA ILE A 30 -3.49 -5.81 8.54
C ILE A 30 -2.46 -6.63 7.78
N GLY A 31 -1.99 -6.09 6.67
CA GLY A 31 -0.89 -6.63 5.90
C GLY A 31 0.06 -5.54 5.45
N ARG A 32 1.16 -5.93 4.80
CA ARG A 32 2.12 -5.00 4.21
C ARG A 32 2.25 -5.21 2.73
N GLY A 33 2.24 -4.09 1.99
CA GLY A 33 2.57 -4.08 0.58
C GLY A 33 4.08 -4.09 0.36
N VAL A 34 4.49 -4.67 -0.76
CA VAL A 34 5.88 -4.72 -1.23
C VAL A 34 6.01 -4.20 -2.66
N GLY A 35 5.21 -3.24 -3.01
CA GLY A 35 5.22 -2.51 -4.26
C GLY A 35 3.89 -1.85 -4.57
N ALA A 36 3.93 -0.75 -5.27
CA ALA A 36 2.74 -0.05 -5.75
C ALA A 36 2.97 0.58 -7.13
N ARG A 37 1.95 0.59 -7.96
CA ARG A 37 1.92 1.27 -9.25
C ARG A 37 0.57 1.90 -9.48
N MET A 38 0.57 3.06 -10.14
CA MET A 38 -0.68 3.68 -10.60
C MET A 38 -1.33 2.84 -11.70
N THR A 39 -2.64 2.78 -11.69
CA THR A 39 -3.40 2.29 -12.85
C THR A 39 -3.29 3.28 -14.01
N HIS A 40 -3.52 2.79 -15.24
CA HIS A 40 -3.36 3.61 -16.43
C HIS A 40 -4.30 4.83 -16.47
N ASP A 41 -5.50 4.70 -15.88
CA ASP A 41 -6.49 5.78 -15.81
C ASP A 41 -6.22 6.80 -14.67
N ALA A 42 -5.20 6.53 -13.83
CA ALA A 42 -4.89 7.31 -12.64
C ALA A 42 -6.05 7.40 -11.62
N GLU A 43 -7.02 6.48 -11.68
CA GLU A 43 -8.14 6.38 -10.72
C GLU A 43 -7.96 5.27 -9.71
N GLY A 44 -6.87 4.52 -9.82
CA GLY A 44 -6.57 3.41 -8.95
C GLY A 44 -5.08 3.19 -8.73
N ILE A 45 -4.80 2.26 -7.85
CA ILE A 45 -3.44 1.83 -7.53
C ILE A 45 -3.37 0.31 -7.44
N GLU A 46 -2.37 -0.28 -8.07
CA GLU A 46 -2.01 -1.68 -7.89
C GLU A 46 -1.08 -1.80 -6.69
N VAL A 47 -1.44 -2.62 -5.73
CA VAL A 47 -0.62 -2.91 -4.55
C VAL A 47 -0.18 -4.38 -4.59
N VAL A 48 1.13 -4.59 -4.59
CA VAL A 48 1.73 -5.93 -4.56
C VAL A 48 1.96 -6.35 -3.11
N PHE A 49 1.57 -7.56 -2.74
CA PHE A 49 1.76 -8.09 -1.39
C PHE A 49 1.93 -9.61 -1.37
N SER A 50 2.46 -10.15 -0.29
CA SER A 50 2.66 -11.58 -0.10
C SER A 50 1.39 -12.25 0.44
N ALA A 51 0.78 -13.14 -0.35
CA ALA A 51 -0.34 -13.96 0.11
C ALA A 51 0.10 -15.01 1.15
N TRP A 52 1.36 -15.44 1.10
CA TRP A 52 1.92 -16.35 2.09
C TRP A 52 1.99 -15.71 3.48
N GLN A 53 2.42 -14.44 3.54
CA GLN A 53 2.55 -13.72 4.81
C GLN A 53 1.20 -13.20 5.33
N TRP A 54 0.30 -12.81 4.41
CA TRP A 54 -0.97 -12.15 4.72
C TRP A 54 -2.18 -12.88 4.14
N PRO A 55 -2.41 -14.17 4.49
CA PRO A 55 -3.54 -14.94 3.94
C PRO A 55 -4.90 -14.36 4.32
N GLY A 56 -5.05 -13.78 5.50
CA GLY A 56 -6.30 -13.12 5.93
C GLY A 56 -6.66 -11.90 5.09
N VAL A 57 -5.68 -11.16 4.60
CA VAL A 57 -5.92 -10.08 3.63
C VAL A 57 -6.50 -10.64 2.33
N VAL A 58 -5.96 -11.74 1.81
CA VAL A 58 -6.48 -12.41 0.61
C VAL A 58 -7.94 -12.82 0.80
N ASP A 59 -8.25 -13.47 1.92
CA ASP A 59 -9.59 -13.96 2.23
C ASP A 59 -10.60 -12.80 2.30
N ASN A 60 -10.27 -11.73 3.00
CA ASN A 60 -11.13 -10.56 3.13
C ASN A 60 -11.36 -9.86 1.78
N LEU A 61 -10.33 -9.73 0.97
CA LEU A 61 -10.45 -9.11 -0.35
C LEU A 61 -11.28 -9.95 -1.32
N ARG A 62 -11.22 -11.28 -1.22
CA ARG A 62 -12.10 -12.18 -1.99
C ARG A 62 -13.55 -12.10 -1.54
N ASP A 63 -13.78 -11.96 -0.23
CA ASP A 63 -15.11 -11.92 0.34
C ASP A 63 -15.84 -10.61 0.02
N ASN A 64 -15.22 -9.46 0.27
CA ASN A 64 -15.93 -8.18 0.18
C ASN A 64 -15.22 -7.09 -0.64
N GLY A 65 -13.95 -7.27 -0.99
CA GLY A 65 -13.16 -6.33 -1.78
C GLY A 65 -12.88 -4.98 -1.09
N ARG A 66 -13.27 -4.78 0.16
CA ARG A 66 -13.03 -3.51 0.88
C ARG A 66 -11.58 -3.42 1.33
N MET A 67 -10.92 -2.32 0.96
CA MET A 67 -9.52 -2.10 1.27
C MET A 67 -9.26 -0.65 1.65
N ALA A 68 -8.46 -0.48 2.68
CA ALA A 68 -7.78 0.77 2.97
C ALA A 68 -6.26 0.53 2.84
N VAL A 69 -5.56 1.42 2.20
CA VAL A 69 -4.10 1.34 2.12
C VAL A 69 -3.48 2.65 2.55
N THR A 70 -2.56 2.57 3.50
CA THR A 70 -1.81 3.72 4.02
C THR A 70 -0.40 3.70 3.46
N PHE A 71 0.01 4.81 2.89
CA PHE A 71 1.36 5.07 2.42
C PHE A 71 2.01 6.06 3.37
N ALA A 72 3.14 5.70 3.96
CA ALA A 72 3.82 6.52 4.94
C ALA A 72 5.31 6.61 4.65
N ARG A 73 5.84 7.83 4.56
CA ARG A 73 7.26 8.07 4.39
C ARG A 73 7.95 8.07 5.76
N PRO A 74 8.87 7.12 6.02
CA PRO A 74 9.40 6.94 7.38
C PRO A 74 10.31 8.08 7.85
N SER A 75 10.86 8.90 6.94
CA SER A 75 11.78 9.99 7.30
C SER A 75 11.10 11.21 7.94
N ASP A 76 9.83 11.48 7.61
CA ASP A 76 9.09 12.68 8.08
C ASP A 76 7.63 12.40 8.46
N TYR A 77 7.19 11.14 8.39
CA TYR A 77 5.83 10.68 8.68
C TYR A 77 4.74 11.25 7.78
N VAL A 78 5.09 11.90 6.66
CA VAL A 78 4.08 12.26 5.66
C VAL A 78 3.35 11.00 5.23
N SER A 79 2.03 11.01 5.32
CA SER A 79 1.23 9.82 5.04
C SER A 79 -0.17 10.15 4.53
N TYR A 80 -0.63 9.27 3.63
CA TYR A 80 -1.96 9.31 3.04
C TYR A 80 -2.60 7.93 3.12
N GLN A 81 -3.91 7.89 3.31
CA GLN A 81 -4.70 6.68 3.27
C GLN A 81 -5.70 6.75 2.11
N LEU A 82 -5.68 5.74 1.26
CA LEU A 82 -6.61 5.56 0.17
C LEU A 82 -7.58 4.46 0.54
N LYS A 83 -8.87 4.67 0.29
CA LYS A 83 -9.92 3.67 0.56
C LYS A 83 -10.74 3.42 -0.69
N GLY A 84 -11.27 2.22 -0.81
CA GLY A 84 -12.15 1.87 -1.90
C GLY A 84 -12.40 0.37 -2.02
N ARG A 85 -12.73 -0.05 -3.24
CA ARG A 85 -12.92 -1.45 -3.60
C ARG A 85 -11.75 -1.96 -4.42
N SER A 86 -11.34 -3.17 -4.12
CA SER A 86 -10.25 -3.84 -4.84
C SER A 86 -10.68 -5.16 -5.44
N THR A 87 -9.97 -5.53 -6.49
CA THR A 87 -9.99 -6.86 -7.08
C THR A 87 -8.59 -7.47 -6.97
N LEU A 88 -8.52 -8.80 -6.86
CA LEU A 88 -7.25 -9.53 -6.80
C LEU A 88 -6.92 -10.11 -8.17
N ARG A 89 -5.63 -10.08 -8.52
CA ARG A 89 -5.07 -10.85 -9.62
C ARG A 89 -3.78 -11.56 -9.21
N ALA A 90 -3.42 -12.59 -9.95
CA ALA A 90 -2.12 -13.22 -9.81
C ALA A 90 -0.99 -12.23 -10.15
N ALA A 91 0.17 -12.42 -9.54
CA ALA A 91 1.37 -11.67 -9.88
C ALA A 91 1.99 -12.21 -11.17
N HIS A 92 2.44 -11.30 -12.03
CA HIS A 92 3.22 -11.58 -13.22
C HIS A 92 4.71 -11.33 -12.96
N ALA A 93 5.58 -11.73 -13.89
CA ALA A 93 7.02 -11.51 -13.77
C ALA A 93 7.37 -10.02 -13.53
N ARG A 94 6.67 -9.09 -14.18
CA ARG A 94 6.84 -7.65 -13.97
C ARG A 94 6.52 -7.19 -12.55
N ASP A 95 5.58 -7.85 -11.87
CA ASP A 95 5.20 -7.52 -10.50
C ASP A 95 6.28 -8.00 -9.51
N VAL A 96 6.85 -9.17 -9.76
CA VAL A 96 7.97 -9.70 -8.99
C VAL A 96 9.19 -8.79 -9.09
N GLU A 97 9.52 -8.34 -10.29
CA GLU A 97 10.65 -7.42 -10.51
C GLU A 97 10.40 -6.06 -9.86
N HIS A 98 9.18 -5.53 -9.99
CA HIS A 98 8.78 -4.28 -9.33
C HIS A 98 8.88 -4.39 -7.80
N SER A 99 8.45 -5.52 -7.22
CA SER A 99 8.57 -5.79 -5.79
C SER A 99 10.04 -5.85 -5.33
N ARG A 100 10.92 -6.48 -6.11
CA ARG A 100 12.35 -6.49 -5.80
C ARG A 100 12.94 -5.09 -5.75
N HIS A 101 12.59 -4.25 -6.72
CA HIS A 101 13.02 -2.86 -6.79
C HIS A 101 12.51 -2.05 -5.58
N TYR A 102 11.23 -2.21 -5.24
CA TYR A 102 10.63 -1.58 -4.06
C TYR A 102 11.35 -2.01 -2.77
N MET A 103 11.55 -3.31 -2.57
CA MET A 103 12.21 -3.83 -1.37
C MET A 103 13.65 -3.31 -1.23
N ALA A 104 14.39 -3.22 -2.33
CA ALA A 104 15.74 -2.64 -2.34
C ALA A 104 15.71 -1.16 -1.93
N GLY A 105 14.78 -0.37 -2.46
CA GLY A 105 14.59 1.04 -2.11
C GLY A 105 14.21 1.24 -0.65
N MET A 106 13.27 0.46 -0.14
CA MET A 106 12.84 0.51 1.27
C MET A 106 13.96 0.07 2.21
N ASN A 107 14.70 -0.96 1.87
CA ASN A 107 15.83 -1.41 2.67
C ASN A 107 16.90 -0.29 2.79
N ALA A 108 17.19 0.40 1.70
CA ALA A 108 18.11 1.53 1.72
C ALA A 108 17.62 2.68 2.62
N VAL A 109 16.34 3.07 2.49
CA VAL A 109 15.73 4.14 3.30
C VAL A 109 15.76 3.79 4.79
N LEU A 110 15.31 2.59 5.15
CA LEU A 110 15.20 2.16 6.54
C LEU A 110 16.59 1.97 7.17
N THR A 111 17.58 1.49 6.42
CA THR A 111 18.96 1.38 6.87
C THR A 111 19.55 2.76 7.17
N GLN A 112 19.28 3.76 6.34
CA GLN A 112 19.70 5.15 6.61
C GLN A 112 19.07 5.73 7.87
N LEU A 113 17.87 5.26 8.25
CA LEU A 113 17.20 5.64 9.50
C LEU A 113 17.68 4.83 10.71
N GLY A 114 18.67 3.97 10.55
CA GLY A 114 19.30 3.23 11.63
C GLY A 114 18.70 1.85 11.92
N LEU A 115 17.77 1.35 11.08
CA LEU A 115 17.25 0.00 11.22
C LEU A 115 18.24 -1.02 10.64
N THR A 116 18.38 -2.17 11.33
CA THR A 116 19.20 -3.28 10.86
C THR A 116 18.46 -4.14 9.86
N THR A 117 19.19 -4.87 9.03
CA THR A 117 18.62 -5.81 8.05
C THR A 117 17.74 -6.86 8.74
N GLU A 118 18.11 -7.32 9.93
CA GLU A 118 17.34 -8.30 10.72
C GLU A 118 15.98 -7.76 11.16
N LEU A 119 15.87 -6.46 11.45
CA LEU A 119 14.61 -5.81 11.80
C LEU A 119 13.72 -5.58 10.59
N ILE A 120 14.32 -5.34 9.43
CA ILE A 120 13.60 -5.03 8.18
C ILE A 120 13.08 -6.30 7.50
N ALA A 121 13.86 -7.37 7.49
CA ALA A 121 13.58 -8.60 6.74
C ALA A 121 12.19 -9.21 7.00
N PRO A 122 11.64 -9.24 8.22
CA PRO A 122 10.30 -9.76 8.46
C PRO A 122 9.16 -8.98 7.79
N TRP A 123 9.42 -7.75 7.36
CA TRP A 123 8.40 -6.89 6.76
C TRP A 123 8.39 -6.94 5.24
N LEU A 124 9.48 -7.40 4.64
CA LEU A 124 9.72 -7.34 3.21
C LEU A 124 9.94 -8.76 2.65
N THR A 125 8.89 -9.38 2.16
CA THR A 125 8.98 -10.66 1.45
C THR A 125 8.23 -10.61 0.13
N ASN A 126 8.81 -11.23 -0.90
CA ASN A 126 8.18 -11.40 -2.21
C ASN A 126 7.70 -12.85 -2.47
N ARG A 127 7.54 -13.63 -1.41
CA ARG A 127 7.04 -15.00 -1.52
C ARG A 127 5.53 -15.01 -1.79
N ASP A 128 5.10 -15.76 -2.80
CA ASP A 128 3.70 -15.94 -3.18
C ASP A 128 2.95 -14.60 -3.33
N LEU A 129 3.39 -13.80 -4.29
CA LEU A 129 2.83 -12.47 -4.52
C LEU A 129 1.43 -12.51 -5.14
N ARG A 130 0.60 -11.56 -4.72
CA ARG A 130 -0.67 -11.18 -5.34
C ARG A 130 -0.68 -9.69 -5.58
N VAL A 131 -1.57 -9.25 -6.46
CA VAL A 131 -1.79 -7.83 -6.72
C VAL A 131 -3.23 -7.49 -6.41
N ALA A 132 -3.43 -6.53 -5.52
CA ALA A 132 -4.72 -5.91 -5.29
C ALA A 132 -4.82 -4.64 -6.14
N ILE A 133 -5.84 -4.56 -6.99
CA ILE A 133 -6.13 -3.38 -7.81
C ILE A 133 -7.21 -2.59 -7.08
N LEU A 134 -6.81 -1.53 -6.39
CA LEU A 134 -7.71 -0.66 -5.65
C LEU A 134 -8.25 0.44 -6.56
N LYS A 135 -9.58 0.46 -6.76
CA LYS A 135 -10.26 1.64 -7.28
C LYS A 135 -10.48 2.61 -6.12
N VAL A 136 -9.89 3.79 -6.23
CA VAL A 136 -9.88 4.77 -5.13
C VAL A 136 -11.22 5.52 -5.08
N GLU A 137 -11.88 5.47 -3.94
CA GLU A 137 -13.13 6.17 -3.64
C GLU A 137 -12.89 7.38 -2.72
N GLU A 138 -11.94 7.25 -1.78
CA GLU A 138 -11.65 8.26 -0.77
C GLU A 138 -10.13 8.36 -0.52
N ILE A 139 -9.65 9.57 -0.24
CA ILE A 139 -8.25 9.84 0.12
C ILE A 139 -8.23 10.71 1.38
N TYR A 140 -7.44 10.31 2.37
CA TYR A 140 -7.27 11.03 3.63
C TYR A 140 -5.81 11.36 3.90
N VAL A 141 -5.57 12.55 4.44
CA VAL A 141 -4.28 12.90 5.05
C VAL A 141 -4.16 12.14 6.36
N GLN A 142 -3.07 11.42 6.54
CA GLN A 142 -2.76 10.70 7.79
C GLN A 142 -1.46 11.20 8.44
N THR A 143 -0.81 12.18 7.84
CA THR A 143 0.34 12.86 8.43
C THR A 143 -0.02 13.34 9.83
N PRO A 144 0.76 12.97 10.88
CA PRO A 144 0.49 13.41 12.25
C PRO A 144 0.40 14.93 12.36
N GLY A 145 -0.67 15.42 12.96
CA GLY A 145 -0.92 16.86 13.12
C GLY A 145 -2.38 17.24 12.96
N PRO A 146 -2.70 18.56 12.93
CA PRO A 146 -4.08 19.05 12.92
C PRO A 146 -4.92 18.63 11.70
N ARG A 147 -4.26 18.24 10.59
CA ARG A 147 -4.93 17.79 9.37
C ARG A 147 -5.16 16.27 9.31
N ALA A 148 -4.66 15.51 10.29
CA ALA A 148 -4.84 14.06 10.30
C ALA A 148 -6.32 13.69 10.28
N GLY A 149 -6.70 12.76 9.40
CA GLY A 149 -8.08 12.31 9.22
C GLY A 149 -8.93 13.21 8.31
N THR A 150 -8.41 14.35 7.81
CA THR A 150 -9.14 15.18 6.86
C THR A 150 -9.06 14.59 5.44
N ALA A 151 -10.15 14.74 4.66
CA ALA A 151 -10.12 14.37 3.25
C ALA A 151 -9.01 15.17 2.54
N ALA A 152 -8.18 14.48 1.77
CA ALA A 152 -7.26 15.15 0.87
C ALA A 152 -8.11 15.71 -0.27
N GLY A 153 -8.14 17.04 -0.39
CA GLY A 153 -9.06 17.74 -1.25
C GLY A 153 -8.98 17.26 -2.70
N THR A 154 -10.13 17.04 -3.27
CA THR A 154 -10.31 17.20 -4.70
C THR A 154 -10.01 18.66 -4.99
N GLY A 155 -8.84 18.96 -5.55
CA GLY A 155 -8.56 20.29 -6.06
C GLY A 155 -9.70 20.71 -6.98
N ALA A 156 -10.32 21.81 -6.63
CA ALA A 156 -11.31 22.46 -7.45
C ALA A 156 -10.66 22.97 -8.72
#